data_2f0866d232968c518c543c3b460304d4
#
_entry.id   2f0866d232968c518c543c3b460304d4
#
_cell.length_a   1.000
_cell.length_b   1.000
_cell.length_c   1.000
_cell.angle_alpha   90.00
_cell.angle_beta   90.00
_cell.angle_gamma   90.00
#
_symmetry.space_group_name_H-M   'P 1'
#
loop_
_entity.id
_entity.type
_entity.pdbx_description
1 polymer ?
#
loop_
_entity_poly.entity_id
_entity_poly.type
_entity_poly.pdbx_seq_one_letter_code
_entity_poly.pdbx_strand_id
1 'polypeptide(L)'
;MDHENIFNLNNKIYSNNNNLLFDIINKLENIVNDLNNNKRIDIIIKQIRNIIIIMNNIINDNKKNIEEIRKDIKYIINKFDNINTNKTKIYNNGKYIGEFKNDKREGKGIYFFNDGDRYEGDFKNNKFEGKGIFYFNDGDKYEGDWKNDKREGKGIFYFNSGDRYEGDYKNDKREGKGIFYYNNGDREMGDYLNGKPIGKHVKLHNNGNITSNNY
;
A
#
# COMPACT_ATOMS: atom_id res chain seq x y z
N MET A 1 13.00 9.20 2.52
CA MET A 1 13.93 9.94 3.42
C MET A 1 13.97 11.35 2.91
N ASP A 2 13.73 12.31 3.78
CA ASP A 2 13.63 13.73 3.41
C ASP A 2 15.01 14.26 3.05
N HIS A 3 15.14 15.05 1.98
CA HIS A 3 16.38 15.67 1.52
C HIS A 3 17.11 16.44 2.66
N GLU A 4 16.35 16.98 3.60
CA GLU A 4 16.81 17.72 4.75
C GLU A 4 17.58 16.85 5.77
N ASN A 5 17.20 15.60 5.94
CA ASN A 5 17.91 14.65 6.81
C ASN A 5 19.25 14.19 6.22
N ILE A 6 19.35 14.07 4.91
CA ILE A 6 20.62 13.76 4.21
C ILE A 6 21.56 14.96 4.28
N PHE A 7 21.03 16.17 4.11
CA PHE A 7 21.80 17.41 4.18
C PHE A 7 22.36 17.69 5.59
N ASN A 8 21.57 17.43 6.62
CA ASN A 8 22.00 17.56 8.02
C ASN A 8 23.03 16.50 8.42
N LEU A 9 22.92 15.28 7.92
CA LEU A 9 23.94 14.24 8.06
C LEU A 9 25.24 14.69 7.37
N ASN A 10 25.16 15.26 6.17
CA ASN A 10 26.29 15.81 5.43
C ASN A 10 27.05 16.89 6.24
N ASN A 11 26.34 17.86 6.81
CA ASN A 11 26.97 18.97 7.54
C ASN A 11 27.68 18.54 8.84
N LYS A 12 27.15 17.53 9.53
CA LYS A 12 27.71 17.00 10.79
C LYS A 12 28.97 16.16 10.58
N ILE A 13 29.12 15.58 9.42
CA ILE A 13 30.21 14.68 9.02
C ILE A 13 31.41 15.48 8.43
N TYR A 14 31.15 16.68 7.88
CA TYR A 14 32.15 17.48 7.13
C TYR A 14 33.37 17.97 7.91
N SER A 15 33.37 17.83 9.23
CA SER A 15 34.41 18.49 10.05
C SER A 15 35.73 17.71 10.24
N ASN A 16 35.85 16.41 9.94
CA ASN A 16 37.04 15.64 10.35
C ASN A 16 37.69 14.65 9.34
N ASN A 17 37.18 14.42 8.12
CA ASN A 17 37.93 13.61 7.13
C ASN A 17 37.30 13.71 5.70
N ASN A 18 37.68 14.78 4.98
CA ASN A 18 36.92 15.25 3.81
C ASN A 18 36.87 14.32 2.59
N ASN A 19 37.87 13.52 2.29
CA ASN A 19 37.87 12.74 1.03
C ASN A 19 37.12 11.41 1.10
N LEU A 20 37.22 10.68 2.20
CA LEU A 20 36.62 9.36 2.35
C LEU A 20 35.12 9.45 2.60
N LEU A 21 34.74 10.52 3.29
CA LEU A 21 33.33 10.84 3.58
C LEU A 21 32.58 11.30 2.34
N PHE A 22 33.24 12.09 1.48
CA PHE A 22 32.68 12.49 0.18
C PHE A 22 32.41 11.27 -0.73
N ASP A 23 33.28 10.25 -0.68
CA ASP A 23 33.09 9.01 -1.42
C ASP A 23 31.88 8.18 -0.90
N ILE A 24 31.68 8.15 0.43
CA ILE A 24 30.50 7.50 1.05
C ILE A 24 29.21 8.24 0.66
N ILE A 25 29.21 9.57 0.70
CA ILE A 25 28.05 10.39 0.32
C ILE A 25 27.67 10.15 -1.13
N ASN A 26 28.63 10.21 -2.06
CA ASN A 26 28.39 9.95 -3.46
C ASN A 26 27.83 8.52 -3.71
N LYS A 27 28.32 7.53 -2.95
CA LYS A 27 27.80 6.15 -3.02
C LYS A 27 26.38 6.04 -2.47
N LEU A 28 26.04 6.77 -1.41
CA LEU A 28 24.67 6.83 -0.85
C LEU A 28 23.70 7.53 -1.80
N GLU A 29 24.12 8.62 -2.44
CA GLU A 29 23.31 9.31 -3.47
C GLU A 29 23.05 8.41 -4.68
N ASN A 30 24.04 7.64 -5.13
CA ASN A 30 23.85 6.66 -6.18
C ASN A 30 22.88 5.56 -5.78
N ILE A 31 22.90 5.09 -4.52
CA ILE A 31 21.91 4.12 -4.00
C ILE A 31 20.50 4.70 -4.02
N VAL A 32 20.34 5.96 -3.60
CA VAL A 32 19.02 6.65 -3.63
C VAL A 32 18.53 6.78 -5.08
N ASN A 33 19.41 7.13 -6.01
CA ASN A 33 19.07 7.22 -7.43
C ASN A 33 18.72 5.84 -8.02
N ASP A 34 19.44 4.79 -7.63
CA ASP A 34 19.17 3.41 -8.07
C ASP A 34 17.85 2.88 -7.52
N LEU A 35 17.45 3.26 -6.30
CA LEU A 35 16.14 2.98 -5.70
C LEU A 35 15.02 3.70 -6.46
N ASN A 36 15.21 4.98 -6.76
CA ASN A 36 14.22 5.78 -7.50
C ASN A 36 14.02 5.28 -8.94
N ASN A 37 15.05 4.66 -9.53
CA ASN A 37 15.01 4.12 -10.88
C ASN A 37 14.65 2.63 -10.96
N ASN A 38 14.09 2.05 -9.88
CA ASN A 38 13.67 0.64 -9.82
C ASN A 38 14.77 -0.38 -10.21
N LYS A 39 16.02 -0.08 -9.91
CA LYS A 39 17.11 -1.05 -10.12
C LYS A 39 17.02 -2.22 -9.14
N ARG A 40 17.61 -3.34 -9.53
CA ARG A 40 17.55 -4.60 -8.78
C ARG A 40 18.08 -4.44 -7.35
N ILE A 41 17.32 -4.92 -6.39
CA ILE A 41 17.59 -4.84 -4.93
C ILE A 41 18.92 -5.50 -4.55
N ASP A 42 19.33 -6.59 -5.24
CA ASP A 42 20.59 -7.29 -5.02
C ASP A 42 21.83 -6.40 -5.29
N ILE A 43 21.75 -5.53 -6.32
CA ILE A 43 22.81 -4.56 -6.63
C ILE A 43 22.91 -3.53 -5.50
N ILE A 44 21.79 -3.04 -5.02
CA ILE A 44 21.70 -2.06 -3.93
C ILE A 44 22.26 -2.64 -2.63
N ILE A 45 21.90 -3.88 -2.29
CA ILE A 45 22.44 -4.58 -1.11
C ILE A 45 23.96 -4.72 -1.19
N LYS A 46 24.51 -5.04 -2.37
CA LYS A 46 25.96 -5.14 -2.57
C LYS A 46 26.66 -3.81 -2.36
N GLN A 47 26.08 -2.71 -2.83
CA GLN A 47 26.61 -1.35 -2.62
C GLN A 47 26.61 -0.96 -1.14
N ILE A 48 25.50 -1.26 -0.43
CA ILE A 48 25.39 -1.01 1.02
C ILE A 48 26.43 -1.80 1.82
N ARG A 49 26.62 -3.08 1.49
CA ARG A 49 27.66 -3.90 2.14
C ARG A 49 29.06 -3.31 1.96
N ASN A 50 29.39 -2.81 0.78
CA ASN A 50 30.67 -2.14 0.54
C ASN A 50 30.82 -0.85 1.36
N ILE A 51 29.76 -0.07 1.52
CA ILE A 51 29.76 1.12 2.37
C ILE A 51 30.00 0.72 3.83
N ILE A 52 29.34 -0.31 4.32
CA ILE A 52 29.53 -0.84 5.69
C ILE A 52 30.99 -1.28 5.92
N ILE A 53 31.62 -1.94 4.95
CA ILE A 53 33.02 -2.33 5.04
C ILE A 53 33.96 -1.10 5.13
N ILE A 54 33.73 -0.10 4.28
CA ILE A 54 34.50 1.15 4.30
C ILE A 54 34.33 1.87 5.64
N MET A 55 33.10 1.97 6.13
CA MET A 55 32.80 2.59 7.45
C MET A 55 33.47 1.83 8.59
N ASN A 56 33.47 0.50 8.58
CA ASN A 56 34.17 -0.30 9.60
C ASN A 56 35.69 -0.06 9.60
N ASN A 57 36.31 0.21 8.45
CA ASN A 57 37.74 0.57 8.38
C ASN A 57 38.03 1.97 8.95
N ILE A 58 37.09 2.92 8.79
CA ILE A 58 37.18 4.27 9.39
C ILE A 58 37.02 4.21 10.92
N ILE A 59 36.26 3.24 11.41
CA ILE A 59 35.92 3.06 12.83
C ILE A 59 37.16 2.82 13.72
N ASN A 60 38.21 2.21 13.18
CA ASN A 60 39.38 1.90 13.97
C ASN A 60 40.18 3.16 14.42
N ASP A 61 39.93 4.32 13.77
CA ASP A 61 40.67 5.54 14.04
C ASP A 61 39.95 6.58 14.95
N ASN A 62 38.61 6.45 15.22
CA ASN A 62 37.88 7.47 15.98
C ASN A 62 36.69 6.96 16.81
N LYS A 63 36.89 6.56 18.04
CA LYS A 63 35.87 5.91 18.92
C LYS A 63 34.63 6.72 19.34
N LYS A 64 34.67 8.05 19.36
CA LYS A 64 33.61 8.85 20.02
C LYS A 64 32.39 9.22 19.14
N ASN A 65 32.55 9.33 17.82
CA ASN A 65 31.47 9.64 16.88
C ASN A 65 30.73 8.40 16.37
N ILE A 66 31.17 7.24 16.78
CA ILE A 66 30.77 5.92 16.26
C ILE A 66 29.40 5.46 16.72
N GLU A 67 29.06 5.74 17.99
CA GLU A 67 27.81 5.29 18.58
C GLU A 67 26.57 5.95 17.92
N GLU A 68 26.71 7.21 17.52
CA GLU A 68 25.63 7.95 16.85
C GLU A 68 25.46 7.46 15.41
N ILE A 69 26.55 7.27 14.68
CA ILE A 69 26.55 6.69 13.33
C ILE A 69 26.00 5.26 13.32
N ARG A 70 26.32 4.44 14.33
CA ARG A 70 25.74 3.10 14.49
C ARG A 70 24.24 3.11 14.68
N LYS A 71 23.70 4.09 15.43
CA LYS A 71 22.25 4.27 15.58
C LYS A 71 21.60 4.60 14.25
N ASP A 72 22.20 5.49 13.47
CA ASP A 72 21.67 5.91 12.18
C ASP A 72 21.74 4.77 11.15
N ILE A 73 22.85 4.01 11.13
CA ILE A 73 22.99 2.83 10.29
C ILE A 73 21.95 1.76 10.69
N LYS A 74 21.75 1.50 11.97
CA LYS A 74 20.75 0.54 12.45
C LYS A 74 19.34 0.97 12.07
N TYR A 75 19.05 2.27 12.12
CA TYR A 75 17.79 2.84 11.65
C TYR A 75 17.61 2.65 10.13
N ILE A 76 18.64 2.92 9.35
CA ILE A 76 18.64 2.73 7.89
C ILE A 76 18.45 1.24 7.54
N ILE A 77 19.19 0.35 8.20
CA ILE A 77 19.06 -1.10 8.00
C ILE A 77 17.65 -1.56 8.33
N ASN A 78 17.07 -1.15 9.45
CA ASN A 78 15.70 -1.48 9.82
C ASN A 78 14.67 -0.93 8.81
N LYS A 79 14.91 0.24 8.23
CA LYS A 79 14.07 0.75 7.13
C LYS A 79 14.22 -0.06 5.84
N PHE A 80 15.44 -0.51 5.51
CA PHE A 80 15.69 -1.37 4.36
C PHE A 80 15.12 -2.77 4.55
N ASP A 81 15.18 -3.33 5.74
CA ASP A 81 14.55 -4.61 6.06
C ASP A 81 13.02 -4.51 5.92
N ASN A 82 12.42 -3.39 6.27
CA ASN A 82 11.00 -3.11 6.03
C ASN A 82 10.66 -2.91 4.54
N ILE A 83 11.56 -2.33 3.73
CA ILE A 83 11.41 -2.23 2.27
C ILE A 83 11.56 -3.62 1.63
N ASN A 84 12.41 -4.47 2.18
CA ASN A 84 12.67 -5.83 1.68
C ASN A 84 11.57 -6.84 2.03
N THR A 85 10.54 -6.45 2.80
CA THR A 85 9.33 -7.28 2.99
C THR A 85 8.46 -7.30 1.73
N ASN A 86 8.57 -6.29 0.86
CA ASN A 86 7.81 -6.22 -0.38
C ASN A 86 8.50 -7.06 -1.48
N LYS A 87 8.19 -8.34 -1.52
CA LYS A 87 8.64 -9.25 -2.58
C LYS A 87 7.66 -9.22 -3.75
N THR A 88 8.21 -9.35 -4.96
CA THR A 88 7.41 -9.60 -6.16
C THR A 88 7.35 -11.10 -6.42
N LYS A 89 6.13 -11.64 -6.59
CA LYS A 89 5.92 -13.04 -6.99
C LYS A 89 4.92 -13.11 -8.14
N ILE A 90 5.29 -13.85 -9.19
CA ILE A 90 4.45 -14.09 -10.37
C ILE A 90 3.73 -15.43 -10.16
N TYR A 91 2.43 -15.43 -10.45
CA TYR A 91 1.54 -16.59 -10.42
C TYR A 91 0.94 -16.81 -11.81
N ASN A 92 0.36 -17.96 -12.07
CA ASN A 92 -0.27 -18.27 -13.36
C ASN A 92 -1.41 -17.28 -13.72
N ASN A 93 -2.10 -16.72 -12.71
CA ASN A 93 -3.22 -15.81 -12.88
C ASN A 93 -2.92 -14.34 -12.55
N GLY A 94 -1.64 -13.99 -12.29
CA GLY A 94 -1.28 -12.62 -11.99
C GLY A 94 0.06 -12.43 -11.31
N LYS A 95 0.25 -11.23 -10.79
CA LYS A 95 1.48 -10.77 -10.11
C LYS A 95 1.13 -10.15 -8.77
N TYR A 96 1.83 -10.56 -7.72
CA TYR A 96 1.73 -9.94 -6.39
C TYR A 96 3.00 -9.14 -6.07
N ILE A 97 2.80 -7.97 -5.46
CA ILE A 97 3.87 -7.13 -4.88
C ILE A 97 3.43 -6.79 -3.47
N GLY A 98 4.16 -7.27 -2.47
CA GLY A 98 3.79 -7.01 -1.08
C GLY A 98 4.52 -7.90 -0.08
N GLU A 99 4.00 -7.88 1.14
CA GLU A 99 4.57 -8.60 2.26
C GLU A 99 4.29 -10.11 2.19
N PHE A 100 5.28 -10.92 2.66
CA PHE A 100 5.16 -12.37 2.76
C PHE A 100 5.53 -12.82 4.17
N LYS A 101 4.79 -13.82 4.65
CA LYS A 101 5.14 -14.57 5.86
C LYS A 101 4.96 -16.06 5.59
N ASN A 102 6.01 -16.84 5.81
CA ASN A 102 6.01 -18.29 5.53
C ASN A 102 5.51 -18.61 4.10
N ASP A 103 6.05 -17.92 3.09
CA ASP A 103 5.70 -18.01 1.67
C ASP A 103 4.23 -17.71 1.31
N LYS A 104 3.45 -17.20 2.25
CA LYS A 104 2.09 -16.73 2.03
C LYS A 104 2.06 -15.22 1.93
N ARG A 105 1.17 -14.68 1.07
CA ARG A 105 0.85 -13.25 1.05
C ARG A 105 0.27 -12.88 2.41
N GLU A 106 0.85 -11.87 3.04
CA GLU A 106 0.49 -11.40 4.38
C GLU A 106 0.71 -9.89 4.45
N GLY A 107 0.03 -9.18 5.36
CA GLY A 107 0.20 -7.73 5.52
C GLY A 107 -0.30 -6.94 4.31
N LYS A 108 0.38 -5.86 3.95
CA LYS A 108 0.01 -4.99 2.83
C LYS A 108 0.55 -5.49 1.50
N GLY A 109 -0.25 -5.34 0.44
CA GLY A 109 0.20 -5.70 -0.90
C GLY A 109 -0.74 -5.31 -2.01
N ILE A 110 -0.26 -5.52 -3.25
CA ILE A 110 -1.00 -5.28 -4.48
C ILE A 110 -0.99 -6.58 -5.29
N TYR A 111 -2.15 -7.02 -5.74
CA TYR A 111 -2.29 -8.13 -6.67
C TYR A 111 -2.81 -7.61 -8.00
N PHE A 112 -2.07 -7.85 -9.06
CA PHE A 112 -2.46 -7.57 -10.44
C PHE A 112 -2.89 -8.87 -11.07
N PHE A 113 -4.12 -8.97 -11.51
CA PHE A 113 -4.66 -10.10 -12.25
C PHE A 113 -4.33 -9.99 -13.73
N ASN A 114 -4.25 -11.13 -14.42
CA ASN A 114 -3.95 -11.14 -15.87
C ASN A 114 -5.08 -10.58 -16.74
N ASP A 115 -6.31 -10.54 -16.23
CA ASP A 115 -7.49 -9.97 -16.88
C ASP A 115 -7.60 -8.44 -16.76
N GLY A 116 -6.66 -7.82 -16.04
CA GLY A 116 -6.61 -6.38 -15.84
C GLY A 116 -7.18 -5.90 -14.50
N ASP A 117 -7.82 -6.77 -13.73
CA ASP A 117 -8.25 -6.46 -12.37
C ASP A 117 -7.04 -6.20 -11.45
N ARG A 118 -7.28 -5.47 -10.37
CA ARG A 118 -6.25 -5.18 -9.37
C ARG A 118 -6.86 -5.09 -7.97
N TYR A 119 -6.25 -5.76 -7.02
CA TYR A 119 -6.53 -5.55 -5.59
C TYR A 119 -5.36 -4.87 -4.90
N GLU A 120 -5.65 -3.91 -4.03
CA GLU A 120 -4.69 -3.21 -3.18
C GLU A 120 -5.23 -3.15 -1.76
N GLY A 121 -4.54 -3.79 -0.80
CA GLY A 121 -5.05 -3.86 0.57
C GLY A 121 -4.31 -4.85 1.45
N ASP A 122 -5.04 -5.29 2.47
CA ASP A 122 -4.54 -6.26 3.44
C ASP A 122 -4.68 -7.69 2.92
N PHE A 123 -3.67 -8.50 3.23
CA PHE A 123 -3.62 -9.93 2.95
C PHE A 123 -3.41 -10.73 4.23
N LYS A 124 -4.04 -11.89 4.31
CA LYS A 124 -3.82 -12.87 5.36
C LYS A 124 -3.90 -14.28 4.81
N ASN A 125 -2.84 -15.06 5.00
CA ASN A 125 -2.76 -16.44 4.51
C ASN A 125 -3.13 -16.58 3.01
N ASN A 126 -2.59 -15.73 2.14
CA ASN A 126 -2.86 -15.64 0.69
C ASN A 126 -4.24 -15.09 0.29
N LYS A 127 -5.06 -14.62 1.21
CA LYS A 127 -6.41 -14.12 0.97
C LYS A 127 -6.50 -12.62 1.20
N PHE A 128 -7.43 -11.96 0.53
CA PHE A 128 -7.85 -10.60 0.86
C PHE A 128 -8.49 -10.60 2.24
N GLU A 129 -8.08 -9.67 3.07
CA GLU A 129 -8.53 -9.53 4.45
C GLU A 129 -8.49 -8.06 4.86
N GLY A 130 -9.23 -7.66 5.90
CA GLY A 130 -9.17 -6.30 6.43
C GLY A 130 -9.65 -5.24 5.46
N LYS A 131 -8.90 -4.17 5.26
CA LYS A 131 -9.26 -3.08 4.36
C LYS A 131 -8.58 -3.24 3.01
N GLY A 132 -9.33 -2.98 1.93
CA GLY A 132 -8.76 -3.03 0.59
C GLY A 132 -9.64 -2.40 -0.48
N ILE A 133 -9.00 -2.13 -1.61
CA ILE A 133 -9.61 -1.57 -2.81
C ILE A 133 -9.46 -2.60 -3.93
N PHE A 134 -10.56 -2.95 -4.58
CA PHE A 134 -10.56 -3.75 -5.78
C PHE A 134 -10.95 -2.87 -6.97
N TYR A 135 -10.08 -2.83 -7.96
CA TYR A 135 -10.30 -2.15 -9.23
C TYR A 135 -10.61 -3.21 -10.28
N PHE A 136 -11.78 -3.13 -10.86
CA PHE A 136 -12.20 -4.00 -11.95
C PHE A 136 -11.72 -3.43 -13.29
N ASN A 137 -11.42 -4.28 -14.23
CA ASN A 137 -10.93 -3.88 -15.55
C ASN A 137 -11.97 -3.12 -16.40
N ASP A 138 -13.25 -3.24 -16.05
CA ASP A 138 -14.37 -2.52 -16.66
C ASP A 138 -14.56 -1.09 -16.13
N GLY A 139 -13.73 -0.68 -15.16
CA GLY A 139 -13.76 0.65 -14.55
C GLY A 139 -14.54 0.74 -13.25
N ASP A 140 -15.21 -0.32 -12.82
CA ASP A 140 -15.82 -0.39 -11.50
C ASP A 140 -14.74 -0.40 -10.40
N LYS A 141 -15.12 -0.02 -9.19
CA LYS A 141 -14.24 -0.06 -8.01
C LYS A 141 -15.01 -0.40 -6.75
N TYR A 142 -14.47 -1.30 -5.95
CA TYR A 142 -14.94 -1.52 -4.58
C TYR A 142 -13.88 -1.07 -3.57
N GLU A 143 -14.30 -0.37 -2.53
CA GLU A 143 -13.45 0.08 -1.41
C GLU A 143 -14.14 -0.27 -0.10
N GLY A 144 -13.54 -1.13 0.74
CA GLY A 144 -14.19 -1.55 1.96
C GLY A 144 -13.50 -2.67 2.70
N ASP A 145 -14.32 -3.36 3.50
CA ASP A 145 -13.89 -4.49 4.31
C ASP A 145 -13.89 -5.78 3.48
N TRP A 146 -12.89 -6.62 3.76
CA TRP A 146 -12.67 -7.92 3.14
C TRP A 146 -12.47 -9.00 4.19
N LYS A 147 -13.00 -10.18 3.90
CA LYS A 147 -12.79 -11.36 4.72
C LYS A 147 -12.75 -12.61 3.86
N ASN A 148 -11.61 -13.32 3.91
CA ASN A 148 -11.42 -14.55 3.13
C ASN A 148 -11.74 -14.39 1.63
N ASP A 149 -11.19 -13.37 0.95
CA ASP A 149 -11.40 -13.00 -0.46
C ASP A 149 -12.81 -12.49 -0.80
N LYS A 150 -13.64 -12.20 0.20
CA LYS A 150 -15.02 -11.74 0.00
C LYS A 150 -15.20 -10.35 0.61
N ARG A 151 -16.03 -9.55 -0.04
CA ARG A 151 -16.52 -8.28 0.54
C ARG A 151 -17.37 -8.62 1.77
N GLU A 152 -17.05 -7.95 2.86
CA GLU A 152 -17.70 -8.16 4.17
C GLU A 152 -17.75 -6.81 4.90
N GLY A 153 -18.70 -6.63 5.84
CA GLY A 153 -18.77 -5.39 6.63
C GLY A 153 -19.14 -4.17 5.82
N LYS A 154 -18.47 -3.04 6.03
CA LYS A 154 -18.78 -1.77 5.35
C LYS A 154 -17.98 -1.61 4.07
N GLY A 155 -18.64 -1.11 3.01
CA GLY A 155 -17.96 -0.82 1.76
C GLY A 155 -18.72 0.11 0.83
N ILE A 156 -17.95 0.64 -0.12
CA ILE A 156 -18.46 1.51 -1.18
C ILE A 156 -18.15 0.83 -2.53
N PHE A 157 -19.16 0.66 -3.35
CA PHE A 157 -19.00 0.22 -4.72
C PHE A 157 -19.25 1.40 -5.66
N TYR A 158 -18.27 1.74 -6.45
CA TYR A 158 -18.34 2.77 -7.48
C TYR A 158 -18.50 2.07 -8.83
N PHE A 159 -19.59 2.38 -9.51
CA PHE A 159 -19.87 1.89 -10.84
C PHE A 159 -19.21 2.82 -11.87
N ASN A 160 -18.73 2.26 -12.96
CA ASN A 160 -18.19 3.02 -14.09
C ASN A 160 -19.24 3.96 -14.73
N SER A 161 -20.54 3.69 -14.52
CA SER A 161 -21.65 4.58 -14.88
C SER A 161 -21.65 5.92 -14.12
N GLY A 162 -20.88 6.06 -13.04
CA GLY A 162 -20.92 7.17 -12.11
C GLY A 162 -21.87 6.98 -10.94
N ASP A 163 -22.61 5.89 -10.90
CA ASP A 163 -23.41 5.50 -9.74
C ASP A 163 -22.52 5.03 -8.59
N ARG A 164 -23.08 4.99 -7.37
CA ARG A 164 -22.35 4.50 -6.20
C ARG A 164 -23.30 3.83 -5.20
N TYR A 165 -22.91 2.70 -4.68
CA TYR A 165 -23.58 2.08 -3.52
C TYR A 165 -22.66 2.20 -2.29
N GLU A 166 -23.22 2.57 -1.16
CA GLU A 166 -22.54 2.65 0.14
C GLU A 166 -23.38 1.91 1.18
N GLY A 167 -22.82 0.87 1.81
CA GLY A 167 -23.60 0.06 2.75
C GLY A 167 -22.86 -1.15 3.29
N ASP A 168 -23.68 -2.07 3.83
CA ASP A 168 -23.21 -3.31 4.40
C ASP A 168 -23.07 -4.39 3.32
N TYR A 169 -22.06 -5.24 3.51
CA TYR A 169 -21.77 -6.41 2.69
C TYR A 169 -21.64 -7.66 3.54
N LYS A 170 -22.09 -8.78 3.00
CA LYS A 170 -21.90 -10.11 3.58
C LYS A 170 -21.72 -11.13 2.48
N ASN A 171 -20.59 -11.86 2.51
CA ASN A 171 -20.26 -12.86 1.50
C ASN A 171 -20.43 -12.34 0.06
N ASP A 172 -19.83 -11.21 -0.30
CA ASP A 172 -19.88 -10.50 -1.60
C ASP A 172 -21.21 -9.87 -1.98
N LYS A 173 -22.23 -9.95 -1.14
CA LYS A 173 -23.56 -9.44 -1.42
C LYS A 173 -23.85 -8.22 -0.56
N ARG A 174 -24.64 -7.28 -1.10
CA ARG A 174 -25.24 -6.20 -0.31
C ARG A 174 -26.15 -6.82 0.75
N GLU A 175 -26.02 -6.35 1.99
CA GLU A 175 -26.73 -6.87 3.13
C GLU A 175 -27.03 -5.71 4.10
N GLY A 176 -28.12 -5.80 4.88
CA GLY A 176 -28.44 -4.76 5.85
C GLY A 176 -28.73 -3.40 5.21
N LYS A 177 -28.27 -2.33 5.83
CA LYS A 177 -28.55 -0.96 5.40
C LYS A 177 -27.63 -0.48 4.30
N GLY A 178 -28.19 0.23 3.29
CA GLY A 178 -27.41 0.83 2.23
C GLY A 178 -28.06 2.03 1.58
N ILE A 179 -27.21 2.83 0.93
CA ILE A 179 -27.61 3.98 0.13
C ILE A 179 -27.08 3.80 -1.27
N PHE A 180 -27.95 3.89 -2.25
CA PHE A 180 -27.58 3.94 -3.65
C PHE A 180 -27.63 5.41 -4.12
N TYR A 181 -26.53 5.90 -4.64
CA TYR A 181 -26.41 7.23 -5.24
C TYR A 181 -26.36 7.07 -6.75
N TYR A 182 -27.31 7.66 -7.41
CA TYR A 182 -27.38 7.67 -8.88
C TYR A 182 -26.57 8.82 -9.44
N ASN A 183 -26.01 8.64 -10.62
CA ASN A 183 -25.22 9.67 -11.31
C ASN A 183 -26.03 10.92 -11.69
N ASN A 184 -27.37 10.81 -11.73
CA ASN A 184 -28.28 11.94 -11.93
C ASN A 184 -28.52 12.80 -10.67
N GLY A 185 -27.88 12.45 -9.55
CA GLY A 185 -28.01 13.14 -8.26
C GLY A 185 -29.10 12.61 -7.33
N ASP A 186 -29.93 11.65 -7.78
CA ASP A 186 -30.88 10.96 -6.92
C ASP A 186 -30.12 10.07 -5.90
N ARG A 187 -30.78 9.79 -4.77
CA ARG A 187 -30.27 8.78 -3.82
C ARG A 187 -31.43 7.97 -3.27
N GLU A 188 -31.20 6.66 -3.12
CA GLU A 188 -32.19 5.71 -2.58
C GLU A 188 -31.60 4.99 -1.38
N MET A 189 -32.30 4.94 -0.27
CA MET A 189 -31.86 4.28 0.95
C MET A 189 -32.88 3.25 1.42
N GLY A 190 -32.40 2.13 1.91
CA GLY A 190 -33.22 1.03 2.39
C GLY A 190 -32.40 -0.16 2.84
N ASP A 191 -33.11 -1.27 3.05
CA ASP A 191 -32.52 -2.51 3.50
C ASP A 191 -32.27 -3.48 2.31
N TYR A 192 -31.21 -4.26 2.42
CA TYR A 192 -30.79 -5.24 1.42
C TYR A 192 -30.66 -6.61 2.07
N LEU A 193 -31.03 -7.64 1.34
CA LEU A 193 -30.84 -9.04 1.73
C LEU A 193 -30.36 -9.85 0.52
N ASN A 194 -29.23 -10.54 0.66
CA ASN A 194 -28.64 -11.35 -0.41
C ASN A 194 -28.44 -10.58 -1.74
N GLY A 195 -28.10 -9.32 -1.68
CA GLY A 195 -27.83 -8.44 -2.82
C GLY A 195 -29.06 -7.74 -3.41
N LYS A 196 -30.26 -8.06 -2.94
CA LYS A 196 -31.53 -7.49 -3.43
C LYS A 196 -32.08 -6.47 -2.43
N PRO A 197 -32.72 -5.39 -2.89
CA PRO A 197 -33.47 -4.49 -2.01
C PRO A 197 -34.65 -5.24 -1.39
N ILE A 198 -34.98 -4.94 -0.15
CA ILE A 198 -36.15 -5.50 0.57
C ILE A 198 -36.86 -4.42 1.38
N GLY A 199 -38.17 -4.62 1.57
CA GLY A 199 -38.98 -3.74 2.38
C GLY A 199 -39.12 -2.33 1.79
N LYS A 200 -39.29 -1.34 2.64
CA LYS A 200 -39.51 0.04 2.21
C LYS A 200 -38.20 0.75 1.93
N HIS A 201 -38.02 1.24 0.71
CA HIS A 201 -36.97 2.13 0.32
C HIS A 201 -37.50 3.56 0.15
N VAL A 202 -36.69 4.54 0.52
CA VAL A 202 -36.99 5.95 0.32
C VAL A 202 -36.02 6.52 -0.70
N LYS A 203 -36.55 7.13 -1.75
CA LYS A 203 -35.78 7.79 -2.80
C LYS A 203 -35.96 9.30 -2.71
N LEU A 204 -34.85 9.99 -2.56
CA LEU A 204 -34.75 11.45 -2.66
C LEU A 204 -34.25 11.79 -4.07
N HIS A 205 -35.06 12.48 -4.82
CA HIS A 205 -34.72 12.97 -6.15
C HIS A 205 -33.87 14.23 -6.09
N ASN A 206 -33.07 14.48 -7.12
CA ASN A 206 -32.22 15.67 -7.24
C ASN A 206 -33.01 17.00 -7.25
N ASN A 207 -34.31 16.94 -7.62
CA ASN A 207 -35.22 18.09 -7.56
C ASN A 207 -35.87 18.32 -6.18
N GLY A 208 -35.49 17.53 -5.17
CA GLY A 208 -36.00 17.62 -3.79
C GLY A 208 -37.25 16.77 -3.53
N ASN A 209 -37.86 16.15 -4.54
CA ASN A 209 -39.03 15.27 -4.32
C ASN A 209 -38.62 13.99 -3.59
N ILE A 210 -39.55 13.45 -2.81
CA ILE A 210 -39.35 12.19 -2.08
C ILE A 210 -40.39 11.19 -2.56
N THR A 211 -39.93 10.00 -2.91
CA THR A 211 -40.81 8.84 -3.23
C THR A 211 -40.43 7.64 -2.38
N SER A 212 -41.26 6.63 -2.33
CA SER A 212 -40.94 5.37 -1.65
C SER A 212 -41.42 4.17 -2.45
N ASN A 213 -40.62 3.12 -2.46
CA ASN A 213 -40.91 1.83 -3.07
C ASN A 213 -40.92 0.75 -2.00
N ASN A 214 -41.77 -0.28 -2.19
CA ASN A 214 -41.71 -1.51 -1.41
C ASN A 214 -41.17 -2.64 -2.32
N TYR A 215 -40.15 -3.32 -1.90
CA TYR A 215 -39.51 -4.44 -2.58
C TYR A 215 -39.82 -5.77 -1.90
#